data_fb9f2d267e51ecb682a7e93ca0834283
#
_entry.id   fb9f2d267e51ecb682a7e93ca0834283
#
_cell.length_a   1.000
_cell.length_b   1.000
_cell.length_c   1.000
_cell.angle_alpha   90.00
_cell.angle_beta   90.00
_cell.angle_gamma   90.00
#
_symmetry.space_group_name_H-M   'P 1'
#
loop_
_entity.id
_entity.type
_entity.pdbx_description
1 polymer ?
#
loop_
_entity_poly.entity_id
_entity_poly.type
_entity_poly.pdbx_seq_one_letter_code
_entity_poly.pdbx_strand_id
1 'polypeptide(L)'
;VLRLHVVVLIHERDDFDPSQYLMLDVVRVLRERGARVSVLQGCDGAQAERLLCEASGDGSPLACVVHVDLTRVPQEHLALAKRFPVTINLGAWDIAKRAISQQVVTKGDEYAGPVIVKTDNNCGGLKEAQRTRDRLTTRCIHAVHSRLHWTMRSELAAKAYRLYQHSRDVPWTVWMNRALVVERFTPEFRDGKYFLRSWVFMGEEETLSLRWSSQPIVALPHVDGRCFLEPTPEHLPEELRARRRELGFDFGKFDYALVDGRAVLYDANRTPTNRTMTPEQVAWQSGKLADGLEKLVLDRIVKPVDA
;
A
#
# COMPACT_ATOMS: atom_id res chain seq x y z
N VAL A 1 -7.05 2.47 33.10
CA VAL A 1 -6.87 2.74 31.66
C VAL A 1 -6.59 1.42 30.99
N LEU A 2 -7.51 0.94 30.13
CA LEU A 2 -7.32 -0.26 29.32
C LEU A 2 -6.10 -0.02 28.41
N ARG A 3 -5.04 -0.84 28.59
CA ARG A 3 -3.83 -0.73 27.77
C ARG A 3 -4.05 -1.49 26.48
N LEU A 4 -4.12 -0.78 25.36
CA LEU A 4 -4.19 -1.40 24.02
C LEU A 4 -2.93 -2.25 23.76
N HIS A 5 -3.10 -3.47 23.26
CA HIS A 5 -2.01 -4.29 22.75
C HIS A 5 -2.15 -4.42 21.24
N VAL A 6 -1.17 -3.92 20.49
CA VAL A 6 -1.10 -4.00 19.03
C VAL A 6 -0.01 -4.98 18.64
N VAL A 7 -0.36 -5.94 17.79
CA VAL A 7 0.58 -6.87 17.17
C VAL A 7 0.75 -6.48 15.71
N VAL A 8 1.96 -6.16 15.28
CA VAL A 8 2.26 -5.88 13.86
C VAL A 8 2.79 -7.15 13.22
N LEU A 9 2.00 -7.77 12.35
CA LEU A 9 2.37 -8.98 11.62
C LEU A 9 3.15 -8.60 10.36
N ILE A 10 4.39 -9.03 10.27
CA ILE A 10 5.29 -8.77 9.14
C ILE A 10 5.75 -10.08 8.50
N HIS A 11 6.28 -9.99 7.27
CA HIS A 11 6.90 -11.14 6.60
C HIS A 11 8.15 -11.61 7.35
N GLU A 12 8.47 -12.91 7.32
CA GLU A 12 9.60 -13.52 8.05
C GLU A 12 10.98 -12.95 7.64
N ARG A 13 11.08 -12.39 6.43
CA ARG A 13 12.31 -11.74 5.93
C ARG A 13 12.24 -10.22 5.96
N ASP A 14 11.26 -9.65 6.65
CA ASP A 14 11.17 -8.20 6.85
C ASP A 14 12.02 -7.81 8.07
N ASP A 15 12.93 -6.86 7.89
CA ASP A 15 13.70 -6.27 8.96
C ASP A 15 12.94 -5.17 9.71
N PHE A 16 11.75 -4.80 9.21
CA PHE A 16 10.89 -3.77 9.75
C PHE A 16 11.67 -2.46 10.03
N ASP A 17 12.44 -2.04 9.04
CA ASP A 17 13.36 -0.89 9.14
C ASP A 17 12.59 0.44 9.35
N PRO A 18 12.94 1.21 10.39
CA PRO A 18 12.34 2.51 10.68
C PRO A 18 12.41 3.53 9.53
N SER A 19 13.43 3.45 8.69
CA SER A 19 13.56 4.34 7.53
C SER A 19 12.58 4.03 6.39
N GLN A 20 11.84 2.92 6.48
CA GLN A 20 11.00 2.44 5.38
C GLN A 20 9.51 2.61 5.64
N TYR A 21 9.02 2.40 6.86
CA TYR A 21 7.58 2.25 7.13
C TYR A 21 7.00 3.32 8.03
N LEU A 22 5.93 3.96 7.58
CA LEU A 22 5.13 4.88 8.39
C LEU A 22 4.53 4.20 9.62
N MET A 23 4.24 2.90 9.55
CA MET A 23 3.74 2.12 10.69
C MET A 23 4.67 2.18 11.90
N LEU A 24 5.97 2.28 11.71
CA LEU A 24 6.92 2.38 12.84
C LEU A 24 6.82 3.70 13.59
N ASP A 25 6.49 4.79 12.89
CA ASP A 25 6.22 6.08 13.56
C ASP A 25 4.89 6.01 14.31
N VAL A 26 3.87 5.34 13.77
CA VAL A 26 2.60 5.07 14.49
C VAL A 26 2.87 4.23 15.73
N VAL A 27 3.67 3.17 15.63
CA VAL A 27 4.09 2.31 16.76
C VAL A 27 4.78 3.12 17.86
N ARG A 28 5.67 4.05 17.48
CA ARG A 28 6.35 4.93 18.43
C ARG A 28 5.34 5.77 19.22
N VAL A 29 4.41 6.43 18.54
CA VAL A 29 3.36 7.24 19.18
C VAL A 29 2.50 6.40 20.11
N LEU A 30 2.08 5.21 19.70
CA LEU A 30 1.29 4.30 20.55
C LEU A 30 2.05 3.89 21.83
N ARG A 31 3.34 3.59 21.71
CA ARG A 31 4.18 3.26 22.87
C ARG A 31 4.33 4.45 23.85
N GLU A 32 4.52 5.66 23.32
CA GLU A 32 4.56 6.89 24.11
C GLU A 32 3.25 7.14 24.87
N ARG A 33 2.11 6.69 24.31
CA ARG A 33 0.79 6.72 24.96
C ARG A 33 0.54 5.56 25.93
N GLY A 34 1.49 4.65 26.09
CA GLY A 34 1.42 3.52 27.01
C GLY A 34 0.80 2.24 26.42
N ALA A 35 0.56 2.18 25.12
CA ALA A 35 0.15 0.94 24.46
C ALA A 35 1.30 -0.07 24.41
N ARG A 36 0.98 -1.36 24.55
CA ARG A 36 1.93 -2.45 24.27
C ARG A 36 1.96 -2.70 22.76
N VAL A 37 3.13 -2.72 22.15
CA VAL A 37 3.28 -3.06 20.75
C VAL A 37 4.31 -4.15 20.57
N SER A 38 3.89 -5.27 19.98
CA SER A 38 4.70 -6.43 19.64
C SER A 38 4.83 -6.59 18.13
N VAL A 39 5.94 -7.13 17.66
CA VAL A 39 6.13 -7.52 16.26
C VAL A 39 6.06 -9.03 16.17
N LEU A 40 5.18 -9.54 15.31
CA LEU A 40 5.06 -10.95 14.98
C LEU A 40 5.67 -11.17 13.59
N GLN A 41 6.84 -11.80 13.56
CA GLN A 41 7.59 -12.01 12.34
C GLN A 41 7.29 -13.38 11.74
N GLY A 42 6.76 -13.39 10.51
CA GLY A 42 6.36 -14.62 9.85
C GLY A 42 5.16 -15.30 10.51
N CYS A 43 5.05 -16.62 10.34
CA CYS A 43 3.93 -17.40 10.84
C CYS A 43 4.29 -18.17 12.14
N ASP A 44 4.94 -17.50 13.11
CA ASP A 44 5.25 -18.13 14.41
C ASP A 44 3.98 -18.30 15.27
N GLY A 45 3.37 -19.47 15.16
CA GLY A 45 2.18 -19.84 15.91
C GLY A 45 2.40 -19.87 17.43
N ALA A 46 3.61 -20.22 17.90
CA ALA A 46 3.91 -20.25 19.33
C ALA A 46 4.03 -18.84 19.91
N GLN A 47 4.61 -17.90 19.15
CA GLN A 47 4.63 -16.50 19.53
C GLN A 47 3.20 -15.91 19.54
N ALA A 48 2.38 -16.22 18.53
CA ALA A 48 0.99 -15.78 18.48
C ALA A 48 0.18 -16.28 19.69
N GLU A 49 0.32 -17.55 20.08
CA GLU A 49 -0.33 -18.09 21.28
C GLU A 49 0.07 -17.36 22.56
N ARG A 50 1.37 -17.09 22.74
CA ARG A 50 1.83 -16.32 23.92
C ARG A 50 1.17 -14.95 23.96
N LEU A 51 1.11 -14.21 22.84
CA LEU A 51 0.49 -12.89 22.76
C LEU A 51 -1.01 -12.93 23.07
N LEU A 52 -1.73 -13.94 22.58
CA LEU A 52 -3.14 -14.16 22.86
C LEU A 52 -3.39 -14.46 24.34
N CYS A 53 -2.58 -15.34 24.96
CA CYS A 53 -2.68 -15.67 26.37
C CYS A 53 -2.37 -14.46 27.27
N GLU A 54 -1.33 -13.68 26.95
CA GLU A 54 -0.98 -12.46 27.69
C GLU A 54 -2.11 -11.45 27.71
N ALA A 55 -2.69 -11.14 26.54
CA ALA A 55 -3.79 -10.20 26.42
C ALA A 55 -5.07 -10.69 27.13
N SER A 56 -5.34 -11.98 27.08
CA SER A 56 -6.48 -12.59 27.79
C SER A 56 -6.29 -12.53 29.31
N GLY A 57 -5.05 -12.70 29.79
CA GLY A 57 -4.73 -12.66 31.23
C GLY A 57 -4.86 -11.27 31.86
N ASP A 58 -4.54 -10.20 31.12
CA ASP A 58 -4.62 -8.81 31.61
C ASP A 58 -5.86 -8.05 31.11
N GLY A 59 -6.72 -8.69 30.33
CA GLY A 59 -7.94 -8.07 29.77
C GLY A 59 -7.69 -6.94 28.78
N SER A 60 -6.50 -6.88 28.20
CA SER A 60 -6.13 -5.82 27.26
C SER A 60 -6.83 -6.00 25.89
N PRO A 61 -7.38 -4.93 25.30
CA PRO A 61 -7.77 -4.94 23.91
C PRO A 61 -6.60 -5.37 23.02
N LEU A 62 -6.80 -6.41 22.18
CA LEU A 62 -5.76 -6.98 21.33
C LEU A 62 -6.13 -6.86 19.87
N ALA A 63 -5.25 -6.26 19.09
CA ALA A 63 -5.41 -6.15 17.63
C ALA A 63 -4.17 -6.60 16.87
N CYS A 64 -4.38 -7.26 15.72
CA CYS A 64 -3.33 -7.62 14.79
C CYS A 64 -3.42 -6.76 13.52
N VAL A 65 -2.35 -6.07 13.18
CA VAL A 65 -2.21 -5.31 11.93
C VAL A 65 -1.46 -6.16 10.92
N VAL A 66 -2.12 -6.52 9.81
CA VAL A 66 -1.46 -7.23 8.69
C VAL A 66 -0.60 -6.22 7.91
N HIS A 67 0.69 -6.21 8.22
CA HIS A 67 1.70 -5.30 7.64
C HIS A 67 2.74 -6.09 6.80
N VAL A 68 2.27 -7.02 6.01
CA VAL A 68 3.12 -7.84 5.13
C VAL A 68 3.42 -7.09 3.84
N ASP A 69 4.68 -6.69 3.63
CA ASP A 69 5.14 -5.89 2.48
C ASP A 69 5.39 -6.76 1.24
N LEU A 70 4.31 -7.37 0.76
CA LEU A 70 4.21 -8.12 -0.50
C LEU A 70 2.96 -7.65 -1.25
N THR A 71 2.90 -7.84 -2.55
CA THR A 71 1.70 -7.55 -3.35
C THR A 71 0.51 -8.40 -2.90
N ARG A 72 0.75 -9.69 -2.67
CA ARG A 72 -0.25 -10.63 -2.13
C ARG A 72 0.23 -11.16 -0.79
N VAL A 73 -0.62 -11.05 0.23
CA VAL A 73 -0.33 -11.63 1.54
C VAL A 73 -0.45 -13.16 1.44
N PRO A 74 0.55 -13.92 1.87
CA PRO A 74 0.45 -15.38 1.90
C PRO A 74 -0.70 -15.86 2.80
N GLN A 75 -1.34 -16.96 2.43
CA GLN A 75 -2.53 -17.48 3.12
C GLN A 75 -2.25 -17.86 4.58
N GLU A 76 -1.04 -18.36 4.88
CA GLU A 76 -0.60 -18.68 6.23
C GLU A 76 -0.57 -17.45 7.14
N HIS A 77 -0.16 -16.28 6.64
CA HIS A 77 -0.19 -15.02 7.40
C HIS A 77 -1.64 -14.57 7.66
N LEU A 78 -2.53 -14.71 6.67
CA LEU A 78 -3.94 -14.38 6.85
C LEU A 78 -4.62 -15.32 7.84
N ALA A 79 -4.32 -16.63 7.78
CA ALA A 79 -4.84 -17.62 8.71
C ALA A 79 -4.37 -17.33 10.15
N LEU A 80 -3.10 -16.93 10.31
CA LEU A 80 -2.57 -16.54 11.61
C LEU A 80 -3.23 -15.26 12.14
N ALA A 81 -3.38 -14.23 11.28
CA ALA A 81 -4.00 -12.96 11.65
C ALA A 81 -5.45 -13.13 12.12
N LYS A 82 -6.22 -14.03 11.50
CA LYS A 82 -7.62 -14.33 11.87
C LYS A 82 -7.79 -14.90 13.29
N ARG A 83 -6.72 -15.34 13.94
CA ARG A 83 -6.77 -15.82 15.33
C ARG A 83 -6.89 -14.68 16.36
N PHE A 84 -6.58 -13.45 15.96
CA PHE A 84 -6.65 -12.28 16.83
C PHE A 84 -8.08 -11.71 16.88
N PRO A 85 -8.52 -11.21 18.04
CA PRO A 85 -9.89 -10.69 18.22
C PRO A 85 -10.25 -9.57 17.24
N VAL A 86 -9.28 -8.69 16.98
CA VAL A 86 -9.41 -7.62 16.00
C VAL A 86 -8.28 -7.72 14.99
N THR A 87 -8.61 -7.72 13.70
CA THR A 87 -7.61 -7.74 12.63
C THR A 87 -7.79 -6.54 11.73
N ILE A 88 -6.70 -5.81 11.49
CA ILE A 88 -6.61 -4.64 10.61
C ILE A 88 -6.02 -5.08 9.27
N ASN A 89 -6.61 -4.65 8.16
CA ASN A 89 -6.20 -4.99 6.77
C ASN A 89 -6.35 -6.47 6.39
N LEU A 90 -7.19 -7.23 7.06
CA LEU A 90 -7.41 -8.63 6.68
C LEU A 90 -7.96 -8.74 5.24
N GLY A 91 -8.85 -7.84 4.84
CA GLY A 91 -9.44 -7.79 3.50
C GLY A 91 -8.50 -7.27 2.41
N ALA A 92 -7.50 -6.47 2.78
CA ALA A 92 -6.54 -5.86 1.84
C ALA A 92 -5.39 -6.82 1.48
N TRP A 93 -5.69 -8.08 1.18
CA TRP A 93 -4.67 -9.13 0.98
C TRP A 93 -4.03 -9.12 -0.41
N ASP A 94 -4.71 -8.63 -1.46
CA ASP A 94 -4.19 -8.49 -2.83
C ASP A 94 -4.22 -7.03 -3.27
N ILE A 95 -3.04 -6.46 -3.50
CA ILE A 95 -2.85 -5.10 -4.01
C ILE A 95 -2.20 -5.08 -5.39
N ALA A 96 -2.30 -6.19 -6.15
CA ALA A 96 -1.87 -6.24 -7.54
C ALA A 96 -2.61 -5.19 -8.37
N LYS A 97 -1.94 -4.62 -9.36
CA LYS A 97 -2.55 -3.58 -10.20
C LYS A 97 -3.83 -4.07 -10.87
N ARG A 98 -3.87 -5.35 -11.31
CA ARG A 98 -5.09 -5.96 -11.86
C ARG A 98 -6.24 -6.10 -10.86
N ALA A 99 -5.94 -6.21 -9.56
CA ALA A 99 -6.96 -6.32 -8.52
C ALA A 99 -7.51 -4.95 -8.10
N ILE A 100 -6.65 -3.91 -8.08
CA ILE A 100 -7.03 -2.60 -7.57
C ILE A 100 -7.50 -1.63 -8.66
N SER A 101 -6.94 -1.72 -9.89
CA SER A 101 -7.13 -0.75 -10.95
C SER A 101 -8.43 -1.00 -11.73
N GLN A 102 -9.17 0.06 -11.99
CA GLN A 102 -10.31 0.09 -12.90
C GLN A 102 -9.90 0.54 -14.32
N GLN A 103 -8.59 0.72 -14.56
CA GLN A 103 -8.04 1.25 -15.82
C GLN A 103 -7.34 0.18 -16.67
N VAL A 104 -7.41 -1.08 -16.29
CA VAL A 104 -6.74 -2.17 -17.02
C VAL A 104 -7.29 -2.28 -18.44
N VAL A 105 -6.37 -2.36 -19.40
CA VAL A 105 -6.65 -2.56 -20.82
C VAL A 105 -6.19 -3.96 -21.19
N THR A 106 -7.02 -4.67 -21.95
CA THR A 106 -6.69 -5.99 -22.49
C THR A 106 -6.28 -5.89 -23.97
N LYS A 107 -5.57 -6.91 -24.48
CA LYS A 107 -5.23 -6.95 -25.90
C LYS A 107 -6.49 -7.09 -26.73
N GLY A 108 -6.68 -6.18 -27.68
CA GLY A 108 -7.89 -6.13 -28.52
C GLY A 108 -9.00 -5.23 -28.00
N ASP A 109 -8.79 -4.56 -26.86
CA ASP A 109 -9.69 -3.53 -26.36
C ASP A 109 -9.75 -2.34 -27.33
N GLU A 110 -10.94 -1.79 -27.57
CA GLU A 110 -11.18 -0.66 -28.49
C GLU A 110 -10.66 0.69 -27.97
N TYR A 111 -10.05 0.70 -26.79
CA TYR A 111 -9.52 1.93 -26.21
C TYR A 111 -8.41 2.54 -27.08
N ALA A 112 -8.70 3.72 -27.63
CA ALA A 112 -7.82 4.43 -28.56
C ALA A 112 -6.89 5.48 -27.89
N GLY A 113 -7.03 5.71 -26.58
CA GLY A 113 -6.26 6.71 -25.85
C GLY A 113 -4.88 6.22 -25.38
N PRO A 114 -4.14 7.10 -24.69
CA PRO A 114 -2.81 6.78 -24.18
C PRO A 114 -2.86 5.71 -23.08
N VAL A 115 -1.83 4.86 -23.05
CA VAL A 115 -1.70 3.78 -22.09
C VAL A 115 -0.33 3.79 -21.40
N ILE A 116 -0.28 3.27 -20.19
CA ILE A 116 0.93 3.07 -19.39
C ILE A 116 1.17 1.58 -19.16
N VAL A 117 2.41 1.15 -19.32
CA VAL A 117 2.84 -0.21 -18.96
C VAL A 117 3.55 -0.17 -17.62
N LYS A 118 3.04 -0.95 -16.65
CA LYS A 118 3.57 -1.08 -15.29
C LYS A 118 3.81 -2.56 -14.96
N THR A 119 4.44 -2.83 -13.81
CA THR A 119 4.37 -4.17 -13.21
C THR A 119 3.02 -4.38 -12.54
N ASP A 120 2.51 -5.60 -12.59
CA ASP A 120 1.31 -6.01 -11.83
C ASP A 120 1.59 -5.97 -10.31
N ASN A 121 2.80 -6.34 -9.91
CA ASN A 121 3.23 -6.29 -8.53
C ASN A 121 3.50 -4.86 -8.03
N ASN A 122 3.23 -4.64 -6.75
CA ASN A 122 3.52 -3.39 -6.06
C ASN A 122 5.03 -3.10 -6.01
N CYS A 123 5.41 -1.84 -5.83
CA CYS A 123 6.82 -1.40 -5.79
C CYS A 123 7.68 -1.95 -6.95
N GLY A 124 7.08 -2.19 -8.12
CA GLY A 124 7.79 -2.72 -9.28
C GLY A 124 8.21 -4.20 -9.17
N GLY A 125 7.64 -4.97 -8.24
CA GLY A 125 8.01 -6.37 -7.98
C GLY A 125 9.30 -6.55 -7.18
N LEU A 126 9.92 -5.46 -6.72
CA LEU A 126 11.20 -5.51 -6.01
C LEU A 126 11.09 -6.18 -4.64
N LYS A 127 9.95 -5.98 -3.96
CA LYS A 127 9.72 -6.55 -2.62
C LYS A 127 9.55 -8.06 -2.69
N GLU A 128 8.84 -8.58 -3.67
CA GLU A 128 8.74 -10.01 -3.93
C GLU A 128 10.13 -10.63 -4.13
N ALA A 129 10.96 -9.99 -4.97
CA ALA A 129 12.31 -10.48 -5.21
C ALA A 129 13.17 -10.51 -3.94
N GLN A 130 13.05 -9.51 -3.07
CA GLN A 130 13.82 -9.42 -1.83
C GLN A 130 13.34 -10.40 -0.76
N ARG A 131 12.02 -10.64 -0.66
CA ARG A 131 11.44 -11.39 0.44
C ARG A 131 11.18 -12.87 0.15
N THR A 132 10.92 -13.23 -1.10
CA THR A 132 10.61 -14.63 -1.47
C THR A 132 11.82 -15.45 -1.91
N ARG A 133 12.97 -14.81 -2.16
CA ARG A 133 14.17 -15.47 -2.69
C ARG A 133 15.34 -15.35 -1.72
N ASP A 134 16.17 -16.39 -1.66
CA ASP A 134 17.46 -16.29 -0.96
C ASP A 134 18.43 -15.31 -1.69
N ARG A 135 19.48 -14.88 -0.99
CA ARG A 135 20.41 -13.89 -1.52
C ARG A 135 21.13 -14.33 -2.81
N LEU A 136 21.46 -15.61 -2.94
CA LEU A 136 22.16 -16.12 -4.11
C LEU A 136 21.22 -16.19 -5.31
N THR A 137 20.03 -16.76 -5.12
CA THR A 137 18.97 -16.79 -6.15
C THR A 137 18.59 -15.39 -6.61
N THR A 138 18.46 -14.43 -5.68
CA THR A 138 18.17 -13.02 -6.01
C THR A 138 19.26 -12.43 -6.89
N ARG A 139 20.57 -12.66 -6.58
CA ARG A 139 21.70 -12.17 -7.38
C ARG A 139 21.72 -12.79 -8.78
N CYS A 140 21.53 -14.11 -8.88
CA CYS A 140 21.48 -14.81 -10.17
C CYS A 140 20.33 -14.31 -11.05
N ILE A 141 19.13 -14.20 -10.49
CA ILE A 141 17.96 -13.71 -11.22
C ILE A 141 18.14 -12.24 -11.62
N HIS A 142 18.67 -11.39 -10.75
CA HIS A 142 18.95 -10.00 -11.09
C HIS A 142 19.97 -9.88 -12.24
N ALA A 143 21.02 -10.72 -12.24
CA ALA A 143 22.02 -10.77 -13.32
C ALA A 143 21.41 -11.22 -14.67
N VAL A 144 20.47 -12.17 -14.64
CA VAL A 144 19.71 -12.59 -15.82
C VAL A 144 18.72 -11.48 -16.24
N HIS A 145 17.91 -10.96 -15.31
CA HIS A 145 16.92 -9.92 -15.59
C HIS A 145 17.54 -8.64 -16.16
N SER A 146 18.74 -8.25 -15.70
CA SER A 146 19.41 -7.06 -16.24
C SER A 146 19.78 -7.20 -17.73
N ARG A 147 19.92 -8.44 -18.23
CA ARG A 147 20.23 -8.74 -19.64
C ARG A 147 18.98 -8.94 -20.50
N LEU A 148 17.80 -9.21 -19.88
CA LEU A 148 16.56 -9.37 -20.62
C LEU A 148 16.08 -8.02 -21.16
N HIS A 149 15.41 -8.06 -22.31
CA HIS A 149 14.64 -6.91 -22.77
C HIS A 149 13.55 -6.57 -21.72
N TRP A 150 13.29 -5.29 -21.52
CA TRP A 150 12.39 -4.82 -20.44
C TRP A 150 11.00 -5.47 -20.47
N THR A 151 10.47 -5.79 -21.68
CA THR A 151 9.16 -6.44 -21.85
C THR A 151 9.10 -7.88 -21.32
N MET A 152 10.26 -8.48 -21.05
CA MET A 152 10.38 -9.84 -20.51
C MET A 152 10.70 -9.85 -19.01
N ARG A 153 10.85 -8.66 -18.40
CA ARG A 153 11.18 -8.54 -16.97
C ARG A 153 9.92 -8.70 -16.12
N SER A 154 10.07 -9.27 -14.94
CA SER A 154 9.05 -9.30 -13.89
C SER A 154 9.14 -8.12 -12.90
N GLU A 155 10.20 -7.34 -13.01
CA GLU A 155 10.52 -6.22 -12.12
C GLU A 155 10.82 -4.97 -12.95
N LEU A 156 10.11 -3.87 -12.68
CA LEU A 156 10.34 -2.57 -13.30
C LEU A 156 10.19 -1.48 -12.25
N ALA A 157 11.23 -0.71 -11.99
CA ALA A 157 11.10 0.49 -11.19
C ALA A 157 10.13 1.49 -11.84
N ALA A 158 9.43 2.31 -11.04
CA ALA A 158 8.44 3.26 -11.55
C ALA A 158 9.00 4.21 -12.63
N LYS A 159 10.29 4.61 -12.53
CA LYS A 159 10.97 5.41 -13.55
C LYS A 159 11.13 4.70 -14.91
N ALA A 160 10.96 3.39 -14.96
CA ALA A 160 11.06 2.58 -16.18
C ALA A 160 9.70 2.27 -16.81
N TYR A 161 8.60 2.77 -16.24
CA TYR A 161 7.28 2.66 -16.84
C TYR A 161 7.25 3.33 -18.21
N ARG A 162 6.52 2.74 -19.14
CA ARG A 162 6.45 3.20 -20.53
C ARG A 162 5.07 3.70 -20.87
N LEU A 163 5.03 4.88 -21.51
CA LEU A 163 3.81 5.48 -22.07
C LEU A 163 3.75 5.22 -23.57
N TYR A 164 2.57 4.88 -24.05
CA TYR A 164 2.26 4.72 -25.46
C TYR A 164 1.02 5.54 -25.79
N GLN A 165 0.98 6.12 -27.00
CA GLN A 165 -0.17 6.93 -27.43
C GLN A 165 -1.40 6.05 -27.69
N HIS A 166 -1.20 4.78 -28.09
CA HIS A 166 -2.28 3.84 -28.31
C HIS A 166 -1.91 2.45 -27.82
N SER A 167 -2.90 1.66 -27.41
CA SER A 167 -2.72 0.27 -26.96
C SER A 167 -2.10 -0.63 -28.05
N ARG A 168 -2.35 -0.34 -29.33
CA ARG A 168 -1.76 -1.04 -30.48
C ARG A 168 -0.24 -0.88 -30.61
N ASP A 169 0.31 0.20 -30.04
CA ASP A 169 1.75 0.49 -30.09
C ASP A 169 2.53 -0.28 -29.00
N VAL A 170 1.81 -0.91 -28.07
CA VAL A 170 2.41 -1.72 -27.00
C VAL A 170 2.97 -3.00 -27.59
N PRO A 171 4.27 -3.31 -27.37
CA PRO A 171 4.89 -4.53 -27.88
C PRO A 171 4.10 -5.78 -27.48
N TRP A 172 3.91 -6.70 -28.44
CA TRP A 172 3.13 -7.92 -28.20
C TRP A 172 3.67 -8.77 -27.03
N THR A 173 4.98 -8.73 -26.79
CA THR A 173 5.65 -9.40 -25.66
C THR A 173 5.17 -8.89 -24.29
N VAL A 174 4.72 -7.64 -24.18
CA VAL A 174 4.11 -7.09 -22.96
C VAL A 174 2.81 -7.82 -22.63
N TRP A 175 1.97 -8.05 -23.65
CA TRP A 175 0.68 -8.73 -23.49
C TRP A 175 0.83 -10.20 -23.09
N MET A 176 1.97 -10.82 -23.42
CA MET A 176 2.30 -12.19 -23.05
C MET A 176 2.94 -12.29 -21.66
N ASN A 177 3.46 -11.19 -21.12
CA ASN A 177 4.11 -11.17 -19.82
C ASN A 177 3.11 -10.87 -18.70
N ARG A 178 2.72 -11.90 -17.95
CA ARG A 178 1.79 -11.79 -16.82
C ARG A 178 2.27 -10.87 -15.68
N ALA A 179 3.56 -10.61 -15.60
CA ALA A 179 4.13 -9.69 -14.60
C ALA A 179 3.92 -8.21 -14.98
N LEU A 180 3.51 -7.92 -16.21
CA LEU A 180 3.21 -6.57 -16.69
C LEU A 180 1.71 -6.37 -16.84
N VAL A 181 1.27 -5.15 -16.63
CA VAL A 181 -0.11 -4.70 -16.85
C VAL A 181 -0.11 -3.45 -17.72
N VAL A 182 -1.09 -3.37 -18.60
CA VAL A 182 -1.36 -2.19 -19.41
C VAL A 182 -2.59 -1.50 -18.84
N GLU A 183 -2.49 -0.21 -18.54
CA GLU A 183 -3.59 0.59 -18.02
C GLU A 183 -3.81 1.81 -18.89
N ARG A 184 -5.04 2.33 -18.93
CA ARG A 184 -5.33 3.65 -19.49
C ARG A 184 -4.49 4.68 -18.74
N PHE A 185 -3.85 5.57 -19.46
CA PHE A 185 -3.12 6.68 -18.86
C PHE A 185 -3.99 7.92 -18.86
N THR A 186 -4.60 8.20 -17.71
CA THR A 186 -5.55 9.29 -17.50
C THR A 186 -5.01 10.21 -16.39
N PRO A 187 -4.03 11.10 -16.69
CA PRO A 187 -3.41 11.94 -15.69
C PRO A 187 -4.28 13.15 -15.34
N GLU A 188 -4.20 13.61 -14.09
CA GLU A 188 -4.63 14.94 -13.70
C GLU A 188 -3.59 15.96 -14.24
N PHE A 189 -3.97 16.70 -15.28
CA PHE A 189 -3.10 17.65 -15.93
C PHE A 189 -3.77 19.02 -16.00
N ARG A 190 -3.10 20.05 -15.47
CA ARG A 190 -3.55 21.45 -15.53
C ARG A 190 -2.35 22.38 -15.46
N ASP A 191 -2.43 23.52 -16.08
CA ASP A 191 -1.40 24.58 -16.06
C ASP A 191 0.01 24.06 -16.38
N GLY A 192 0.12 23.14 -17.36
CA GLY A 192 1.39 22.56 -17.78
C GLY A 192 2.02 21.57 -16.81
N LYS A 193 1.30 21.14 -15.77
CA LYS A 193 1.79 20.20 -14.74
C LYS A 193 0.89 19.00 -14.57
N TYR A 194 1.51 17.87 -14.24
CA TYR A 194 0.85 16.63 -13.84
C TYR A 194 0.76 16.56 -12.33
N PHE A 195 -0.39 16.14 -11.82
CA PHE A 195 -0.67 16.05 -10.39
C PHE A 195 -0.88 14.60 -9.95
N LEU A 196 -0.48 14.31 -8.72
CA LEU A 196 -0.69 13.03 -8.05
C LEU A 196 -1.12 13.29 -6.61
N ARG A 197 -2.28 12.76 -6.24
CA ARG A 197 -2.83 12.83 -4.90
C ARG A 197 -2.46 11.56 -4.14
N SER A 198 -2.10 11.72 -2.87
CA SER A 198 -1.81 10.62 -1.98
C SER A 198 -2.69 10.73 -0.75
N TRP A 199 -3.62 9.80 -0.60
CA TRP A 199 -4.50 9.65 0.55
C TRP A 199 -3.97 8.56 1.46
N VAL A 200 -3.58 8.94 2.69
CA VAL A 200 -3.13 8.02 3.74
C VAL A 200 -4.18 7.99 4.83
N PHE A 201 -4.53 6.81 5.30
CA PHE A 201 -5.65 6.61 6.24
C PHE A 201 -5.38 5.46 7.22
N MET A 202 -6.04 5.56 8.39
CA MET A 202 -6.17 4.51 9.41
C MET A 202 -7.55 4.66 10.06
N GLY A 203 -8.46 3.69 9.87
CA GLY A 203 -9.84 3.86 10.27
C GLY A 203 -10.45 5.11 9.62
N GLU A 204 -11.02 6.00 10.43
CA GLU A 204 -11.61 7.26 9.96
C GLU A 204 -10.61 8.44 9.93
N GLU A 205 -9.43 8.26 10.51
CA GLU A 205 -8.39 9.28 10.45
C GLU A 205 -7.65 9.24 9.11
N GLU A 206 -7.42 10.40 8.53
CA GLU A 206 -6.91 10.52 7.18
C GLU A 206 -6.06 11.77 6.97
N THR A 207 -5.13 11.67 6.04
CA THR A 207 -4.33 12.80 5.55
C THR A 207 -4.23 12.75 4.04
N LEU A 208 -4.24 13.90 3.41
CA LEU A 208 -4.18 14.04 1.97
C LEU A 208 -3.02 14.94 1.57
N SER A 209 -2.25 14.53 0.58
CA SER A 209 -1.21 15.37 -0.01
C SER A 209 -1.31 15.37 -1.53
N LEU A 210 -0.91 16.49 -2.12
CA LEU A 210 -0.82 16.71 -3.55
C LEU A 210 0.65 16.90 -3.92
N ARG A 211 1.10 16.17 -4.93
CA ARG A 211 2.42 16.35 -5.57
C ARG A 211 2.21 16.73 -7.02
N TRP A 212 3.16 17.46 -7.58
CA TRP A 212 3.13 17.83 -9.01
C TRP A 212 4.49 17.71 -9.65
N SER A 213 4.47 17.58 -10.97
CA SER A 213 5.66 17.44 -11.81
C SER A 213 5.39 17.98 -13.21
N SER A 214 6.43 18.49 -13.86
CA SER A 214 6.43 18.75 -15.30
C SER A 214 6.50 17.47 -16.14
N GLN A 215 6.82 16.33 -15.52
CA GLN A 215 6.86 15.02 -16.17
C GLN A 215 5.54 14.25 -15.99
N PRO A 216 5.09 13.46 -16.99
CA PRO A 216 3.82 12.76 -16.94
C PRO A 216 3.71 11.74 -15.78
N ILE A 217 4.83 11.15 -15.37
CA ILE A 217 4.89 10.21 -14.23
C ILE A 217 5.42 10.99 -13.02
N VAL A 218 4.52 11.33 -12.11
CA VAL A 218 4.83 12.07 -10.87
C VAL A 218 5.49 11.13 -9.86
N ALA A 219 6.78 10.91 -9.99
CA ALA A 219 7.58 10.04 -9.14
C ALA A 219 8.96 10.65 -8.86
N LEU A 220 9.58 10.29 -7.74
CA LEU A 220 10.95 10.72 -7.45
C LEU A 220 11.92 10.22 -8.54
N PRO A 221 12.91 11.03 -8.95
CA PRO A 221 13.28 12.35 -8.41
C PRO A 221 12.55 13.54 -9.06
N HIS A 222 11.57 13.34 -9.93
CA HIS A 222 10.94 14.37 -10.79
C HIS A 222 9.71 15.04 -10.13
N VAL A 223 9.70 15.18 -8.82
CA VAL A 223 8.64 15.93 -8.11
C VAL A 223 9.07 17.39 -7.97
N ASP A 224 8.31 18.30 -8.59
CA ASP A 224 8.60 19.74 -8.56
C ASP A 224 8.10 20.40 -7.26
N GLY A 225 7.08 19.84 -6.62
CA GLY A 225 6.56 20.33 -5.37
C GLY A 225 5.50 19.44 -4.73
N ARG A 226 5.17 19.78 -3.47
CA ARG A 226 4.21 19.06 -2.64
C ARG A 226 3.51 20.00 -1.66
N CYS A 227 2.21 19.76 -1.41
CA CYS A 227 1.46 20.36 -0.30
C CYS A 227 0.53 19.32 0.35
N PHE A 228 0.06 19.61 1.56
CA PHE A 228 -1.07 18.91 2.17
C PHE A 228 -2.37 19.60 1.80
N LEU A 229 -3.44 18.81 1.70
CA LEU A 229 -4.80 19.26 1.42
C LEU A 229 -5.72 18.79 2.54
N GLU A 230 -6.80 19.53 2.75
CA GLU A 230 -7.91 19.02 3.55
C GLU A 230 -8.67 17.94 2.78
N PRO A 231 -9.06 16.82 3.42
CA PRO A 231 -9.74 15.71 2.78
C PRO A 231 -11.25 16.01 2.59
N THR A 232 -11.56 17.09 1.86
CA THR A 232 -12.93 17.46 1.51
C THR A 232 -13.49 16.58 0.39
N PRO A 233 -14.81 16.48 0.21
CA PRO A 233 -15.42 15.74 -0.90
C PRO A 233 -14.90 16.14 -2.29
N GLU A 234 -14.50 17.40 -2.47
CA GLU A 234 -13.89 17.90 -3.70
C GLU A 234 -12.51 17.26 -3.97
N HIS A 235 -11.72 17.08 -2.92
CA HIS A 235 -10.37 16.51 -3.03
C HIS A 235 -10.35 14.99 -2.90
N LEU A 236 -11.32 14.43 -2.19
CA LEU A 236 -11.44 12.99 -1.89
C LEU A 236 -12.89 12.53 -2.10
N PRO A 237 -13.28 12.19 -3.34
CA PRO A 237 -14.63 11.77 -3.68
C PRO A 237 -15.08 10.50 -2.95
N GLU A 238 -16.39 10.40 -2.67
CA GLU A 238 -16.97 9.23 -1.99
C GLU A 238 -16.76 7.91 -2.75
N GLU A 239 -16.67 7.96 -4.07
CA GLU A 239 -16.35 6.77 -4.89
C GLU A 239 -14.99 6.15 -4.52
N LEU A 240 -13.99 6.97 -4.13
CA LEU A 240 -12.69 6.47 -3.70
C LEU A 240 -12.77 5.87 -2.28
N ARG A 241 -13.59 6.44 -1.39
CA ARG A 241 -13.89 5.86 -0.07
C ARG A 241 -14.63 4.53 -0.21
N ALA A 242 -15.60 4.46 -1.11
CA ALA A 242 -16.30 3.21 -1.43
C ALA A 242 -15.31 2.15 -1.96
N ARG A 243 -14.40 2.54 -2.86
CA ARG A 243 -13.37 1.64 -3.38
C ARG A 243 -12.42 1.15 -2.28
N ARG A 244 -12.07 1.99 -1.31
CA ARG A 244 -11.29 1.59 -0.14
C ARG A 244 -12.00 0.48 0.65
N ARG A 245 -13.31 0.65 0.93
CA ARG A 245 -14.12 -0.36 1.64
C ARG A 245 -14.20 -1.67 0.86
N GLU A 246 -14.45 -1.60 -0.45
CA GLU A 246 -14.50 -2.76 -1.35
C GLU A 246 -13.17 -3.54 -1.35
N LEU A 247 -12.03 -2.84 -1.35
CA LEU A 247 -10.70 -3.44 -1.30
C LEU A 247 -10.30 -3.89 0.12
N GLY A 248 -11.14 -3.68 1.13
CA GLY A 248 -10.93 -4.13 2.51
C GLY A 248 -9.77 -3.44 3.23
N PHE A 249 -9.50 -2.18 2.91
CA PHE A 249 -8.43 -1.41 3.54
C PHE A 249 -8.91 -0.70 4.80
N ASP A 250 -8.32 -1.02 5.93
CA ASP A 250 -8.43 -0.25 7.17
C ASP A 250 -7.31 0.78 7.30
N PHE A 251 -6.08 0.40 6.90
CA PHE A 251 -4.87 1.20 6.89
C PHE A 251 -4.18 1.10 5.54
N GLY A 252 -3.71 2.23 5.04
CA GLY A 252 -2.93 2.24 3.81
C GLY A 252 -2.76 3.61 3.18
N LYS A 253 -2.31 3.57 1.94
CA LYS A 253 -2.15 4.74 1.09
C LYS A 253 -2.71 4.45 -0.30
N PHE A 254 -3.54 5.35 -0.82
CA PHE A 254 -3.96 5.36 -2.20
C PHE A 254 -3.31 6.52 -2.94
N ASP A 255 -2.69 6.22 -4.08
CA ASP A 255 -2.20 7.21 -5.03
C ASP A 255 -3.22 7.32 -6.18
N TYR A 256 -3.77 8.50 -6.42
CA TYR A 256 -4.83 8.73 -7.40
C TYR A 256 -4.74 10.11 -8.05
N ALA A 257 -5.52 10.32 -9.10
CA ALA A 257 -5.75 11.60 -9.74
C ALA A 257 -7.24 11.96 -9.72
N LEU A 258 -7.56 13.25 -9.86
CA LEU A 258 -8.89 13.72 -10.17
C LEU A 258 -8.96 14.17 -11.62
N VAL A 259 -9.80 13.52 -12.40
CA VAL A 259 -10.02 13.82 -13.82
C VAL A 259 -11.51 13.99 -14.03
N ASP A 260 -11.90 15.19 -14.46
CA ASP A 260 -13.32 15.57 -14.65
C ASP A 260 -14.18 15.31 -13.38
N GLY A 261 -13.60 15.58 -12.20
CA GLY A 261 -14.25 15.39 -10.90
C GLY A 261 -14.32 13.94 -10.40
N ARG A 262 -13.77 12.97 -11.15
CA ARG A 262 -13.77 11.55 -10.80
C ARG A 262 -12.37 11.08 -10.37
N ALA A 263 -12.33 10.18 -9.39
CA ALA A 263 -11.08 9.62 -8.93
C ALA A 263 -10.59 8.48 -9.85
N VAL A 264 -9.34 8.58 -10.26
CA VAL A 264 -8.63 7.52 -11.00
C VAL A 264 -7.57 6.94 -10.08
N LEU A 265 -7.81 5.75 -9.52
CA LEU A 265 -6.88 5.07 -8.62
C LEU A 265 -5.70 4.48 -9.41
N TYR A 266 -4.48 4.90 -9.06
CA TYR A 266 -3.25 4.44 -9.71
C TYR A 266 -2.53 3.35 -8.94
N ASP A 267 -2.59 3.43 -7.60
CA ASP A 267 -1.87 2.53 -6.70
C ASP A 267 -2.54 2.46 -5.34
N ALA A 268 -2.52 1.27 -4.73
CA ALA A 268 -2.91 1.05 -3.35
C ALA A 268 -1.76 0.37 -2.62
N ASN A 269 -1.37 0.89 -1.47
CA ASN A 269 -0.25 0.39 -0.70
C ASN A 269 -0.66 0.14 0.75
N ARG A 270 -0.49 -1.09 1.21
CA ARG A 270 -0.78 -1.56 2.59
C ARG A 270 0.32 -1.18 3.57
N THR A 271 1.54 -0.92 3.08
CA THR A 271 2.74 -0.62 3.87
C THR A 271 3.34 0.74 3.45
N PRO A 272 2.61 1.86 3.65
CA PRO A 272 3.06 3.18 3.20
C PRO A 272 4.37 3.61 3.87
N THR A 273 5.14 4.46 3.16
CA THR A 273 6.41 5.02 3.61
C THR A 273 6.29 6.53 3.81
N ASN A 274 7.17 7.11 4.65
CA ASN A 274 7.23 8.54 4.98
C ASN A 274 8.48 9.25 4.43
N ARG A 275 9.28 8.61 3.57
CA ARG A 275 10.63 9.04 3.14
C ARG A 275 10.77 10.47 2.63
N THR A 276 9.69 11.13 2.24
CA THR A 276 9.70 12.48 1.68
C THR A 276 9.10 13.53 2.62
N MET A 277 8.87 13.19 3.88
CA MET A 277 8.24 14.06 4.88
C MET A 277 9.29 14.66 5.82
N THR A 278 9.03 15.88 6.33
CA THR A 278 9.82 16.42 7.43
C THR A 278 9.47 15.72 8.74
N PRO A 279 10.34 15.77 9.78
CA PRO A 279 10.04 15.19 11.07
C PRO A 279 8.71 15.66 11.69
N GLU A 280 8.37 16.95 11.55
CA GLU A 280 7.13 17.55 12.04
C GLU A 280 5.91 16.98 11.30
N GLN A 281 6.02 16.82 9.97
CA GLN A 281 4.96 16.21 9.15
C GLN A 281 4.76 14.73 9.52
N VAL A 282 5.86 13.99 9.76
CA VAL A 282 5.80 12.59 10.22
C VAL A 282 5.12 12.52 11.59
N ALA A 283 5.50 13.36 12.54
CA ALA A 283 4.91 13.38 13.88
C ALA A 283 3.41 13.69 13.84
N TRP A 284 3.01 14.70 13.04
CA TRP A 284 1.60 15.06 12.85
C TRP A 284 0.80 13.91 12.22
N GLN A 285 1.30 13.33 11.13
CA GLN A 285 0.61 12.24 10.43
C GLN A 285 0.52 10.98 11.29
N SER A 286 1.61 10.57 11.93
CA SER A 286 1.63 9.37 12.79
C SER A 286 0.75 9.53 14.02
N GLY A 287 0.63 10.75 14.57
CA GLY A 287 -0.31 11.06 15.64
C GLY A 287 -1.75 10.79 15.23
N LYS A 288 -2.19 11.35 14.10
CA LYS A 288 -3.54 11.09 13.53
C LYS A 288 -3.80 9.61 13.28
N LEU A 289 -2.84 8.91 12.68
CA LEU A 289 -3.01 7.49 12.39
C LEU A 289 -3.04 6.63 13.66
N ALA A 290 -2.33 7.03 14.72
CA ALA A 290 -2.44 6.38 16.02
C ALA A 290 -3.84 6.56 16.62
N ASP A 291 -4.41 7.78 16.56
CA ASP A 291 -5.80 8.05 16.96
C ASP A 291 -6.78 7.16 16.21
N GLY A 292 -6.59 7.05 14.89
CA GLY A 292 -7.42 6.20 14.02
C GLY A 292 -7.34 4.72 14.38
N LEU A 293 -6.14 4.21 14.70
CA LEU A 293 -5.96 2.82 15.11
C LEU A 293 -6.62 2.53 16.46
N GLU A 294 -6.39 3.38 17.47
CA GLU A 294 -6.99 3.24 18.79
C GLU A 294 -8.52 3.22 18.70
N LYS A 295 -9.11 4.18 18.00
CA LYS A 295 -10.55 4.25 17.78
C LYS A 295 -11.10 3.03 17.04
N LEU A 296 -10.45 2.63 15.93
CA LEU A 296 -10.87 1.49 15.12
C LEU A 296 -10.87 0.17 15.93
N VAL A 297 -9.86 -0.03 16.78
CA VAL A 297 -9.80 -1.23 17.64
C VAL A 297 -10.90 -1.22 18.68
N LEU A 298 -11.13 -0.08 19.34
CA LEU A 298 -12.20 0.05 20.34
C LEU A 298 -13.58 -0.16 19.71
N ASP A 299 -13.85 0.43 18.56
CA ASP A 299 -15.12 0.29 17.86
C ASP A 299 -15.41 -1.18 17.48
N ARG A 300 -14.38 -1.93 17.05
CA ARG A 300 -14.51 -3.36 16.68
C ARG A 300 -14.67 -4.30 17.87
N ILE A 301 -14.15 -3.93 19.04
CA ILE A 301 -14.38 -4.70 20.27
C ILE A 301 -15.81 -4.51 20.76
N VAL A 302 -16.32 -3.28 20.72
CA VAL A 302 -17.68 -2.95 21.17
C VAL A 302 -18.76 -3.44 20.19
N LYS A 303 -18.45 -3.43 18.90
CA LYS A 303 -19.33 -3.90 17.81
C LYS A 303 -18.56 -4.93 16.98
N PRO A 304 -18.51 -6.20 17.41
CA PRO A 304 -17.87 -7.22 16.58
C PRO A 304 -18.55 -7.23 15.21
N VAL A 305 -17.73 -7.14 14.16
CA VAL A 305 -18.23 -7.31 12.78
C VAL A 305 -18.70 -8.74 12.68
N ASP A 306 -19.99 -8.93 12.37
CA ASP A 306 -20.57 -10.26 12.18
C ASP A 306 -19.70 -11.05 11.20
N ALA A 307 -19.29 -12.25 11.63
CA ALA A 307 -18.34 -13.12 10.96
C ALA A 307 -18.91 -13.76 9.68
#